data_aaf4ceae4ecc2e3b7f3f1bbec8056d3a
#
_entry.id   aaf4ceae4ecc2e3b7f3f1bbec8056d3a
#
_cell.length_a   1.000
_cell.length_b   1.000
_cell.length_c   1.000
_cell.angle_alpha   90.00
_cell.angle_beta   90.00
_cell.angle_gamma   90.00
#
_symmetry.space_group_name_H-M   'P 1'
#
loop_
_entity.id
_entity.type
_entity.pdbx_description
1 polymer ?
#
loop_
_entity_poly.entity_id
_entity_poly.type
_entity_poly.pdbx_seq_one_letter_code
_entity_poly.pdbx_strand_id
1 'polypeptide(L)'
;MRRWLIAAGCFTAAALLFTGQVRADYWYAGHQLTWPSVLAISLIDWELWTLLSPVVVLLAAHFPLSPPRRAMAVAIHIPTSIVMAAGKLVAESVIVRSVVNRGRPPSGVGKLYLTMLIYWAIVAAVQYAEQRRVSRERELFASHLEAELARAQVEALRMQLNPHFLFNTLNAIAGLMREDVEAADVMLAQLGELLRSTLDTEGKPEVPLAEEMRWLRTYLAIQQTRFGPRLRIAIDVADDCGDTLVPTLILQPIVENAIRHGFSVTPGPGCVSITARKTAGALRIDVADEGPGAPQPIREGLGLRNTRSRLRALYRSGGSLVVQSRPEGRGTLSRLDLPVRTASST
;
A
#
# COMPACT_ATOMS: atom_id res chain seq x y z
N MET A 1 2.70 20.61 31.00
CA MET A 1 2.42 22.01 31.38
C MET A 1 1.29 22.63 30.58
N ARG A 2 1.35 22.77 29.25
CA ARG A 2 0.34 23.49 28.45
C ARG A 2 -1.10 22.97 28.61
N ARG A 3 -1.31 21.63 28.64
CA ARG A 3 -2.66 21.02 28.80
C ARG A 3 -3.27 21.31 30.18
N TRP A 4 -2.43 21.36 31.20
CA TRP A 4 -2.89 21.67 32.57
C TRP A 4 -3.31 23.12 32.72
N LEU A 5 -2.58 24.06 32.12
CA LEU A 5 -2.95 25.47 32.07
C LEU A 5 -4.28 25.72 31.34
N ILE A 6 -4.52 24.96 30.27
CA ILE A 6 -5.82 25.02 29.56
C ILE A 6 -6.95 24.51 30.45
N ALA A 7 -6.76 23.38 31.14
CA ALA A 7 -7.77 22.85 32.05
C ALA A 7 -8.08 23.84 33.20
N ALA A 8 -7.04 24.40 33.83
CA ALA A 8 -7.19 25.42 34.85
C ALA A 8 -7.99 26.63 34.31
N GLY A 9 -7.62 27.14 33.15
CA GLY A 9 -8.36 28.26 32.51
C GLY A 9 -9.83 27.95 32.23
N CYS A 10 -10.15 26.72 31.78
CA CYS A 10 -11.51 26.27 31.57
C CYS A 10 -12.32 26.22 32.88
N PHE A 11 -11.74 25.69 33.94
CA PHE A 11 -12.43 25.62 35.24
C PHE A 11 -12.57 26.99 35.88
N THR A 12 -11.58 27.89 35.79
CA THR A 12 -11.72 29.29 36.22
C THR A 12 -12.82 30.01 35.44
N ALA A 13 -12.89 29.83 34.11
CA ALA A 13 -13.98 30.42 33.32
C ALA A 13 -15.36 29.88 33.74
N ALA A 14 -15.46 28.58 34.02
CA ALA A 14 -16.67 27.97 34.54
C ALA A 14 -17.05 28.56 35.91
N ALA A 15 -16.07 28.75 36.83
CA ALA A 15 -16.29 29.39 38.10
C ALA A 15 -16.93 30.78 37.96
N LEU A 16 -16.40 31.58 37.04
CA LEU A 16 -16.94 32.92 36.79
C LEU A 16 -18.37 32.85 36.20
N LEU A 17 -18.63 31.95 35.28
CA LEU A 17 -19.92 31.76 34.63
C LEU A 17 -21.00 31.34 35.64
N PHE A 18 -20.68 30.43 36.56
CA PHE A 18 -21.65 29.88 37.53
C PHE A 18 -21.74 30.66 38.84
N THR A 19 -21.00 31.78 38.99
CA THR A 19 -21.04 32.62 40.19
C THR A 19 -22.47 33.11 40.50
N GLY A 20 -23.24 33.46 39.49
CA GLY A 20 -24.65 33.87 39.66
C GLY A 20 -25.53 32.76 40.21
N GLN A 21 -25.32 31.50 39.78
CA GLN A 21 -26.08 30.36 40.28
C GLN A 21 -25.73 30.09 41.75
N VAL A 22 -24.47 30.14 42.14
CA VAL A 22 -24.05 30.00 43.55
C VAL A 22 -24.72 31.03 44.42
N ARG A 23 -24.84 32.29 43.96
CA ARG A 23 -25.58 33.35 44.70
C ARG A 23 -27.06 33.02 44.88
N ALA A 24 -27.72 32.53 43.84
CA ALA A 24 -29.13 32.15 43.87
C ALA A 24 -29.35 31.00 44.88
N ASP A 25 -28.49 29.95 44.83
CA ASP A 25 -28.60 28.80 45.72
C ASP A 25 -28.50 29.18 47.20
N TYR A 26 -27.58 30.08 47.54
CA TYR A 26 -27.47 30.60 48.92
C TYR A 26 -28.63 31.51 49.32
N TRP A 27 -29.11 32.32 48.38
CA TRP A 27 -30.27 33.19 48.64
C TRP A 27 -31.55 32.37 48.92
N TYR A 28 -31.79 31.31 48.15
CA TYR A 28 -32.90 30.35 48.39
C TYR A 28 -32.73 29.59 49.71
N ALA A 29 -31.51 29.40 50.16
CA ALA A 29 -31.21 28.77 51.45
C ALA A 29 -31.31 29.79 52.64
N GLY A 30 -31.73 31.01 52.39
CA GLY A 30 -31.89 32.05 53.44
C GLY A 30 -30.57 32.79 53.80
N HIS A 31 -29.50 32.60 53.03
CA HIS A 31 -28.21 33.22 53.28
C HIS A 31 -27.95 34.40 52.33
N GLN A 32 -27.73 35.59 52.88
CA GLN A 32 -27.28 36.73 52.08
C GLN A 32 -25.76 36.82 52.09
N LEU A 33 -25.14 36.51 50.94
CA LEU A 33 -23.67 36.56 50.73
C LEU A 33 -23.30 37.82 49.93
N THR A 34 -22.14 38.40 50.29
CA THR A 34 -21.50 39.43 49.46
C THR A 34 -20.94 38.89 48.17
N TRP A 35 -20.82 39.69 47.13
CA TRP A 35 -20.26 39.25 45.84
C TRP A 35 -18.84 38.61 45.93
N PRO A 36 -17.90 39.18 46.73
CA PRO A 36 -16.58 38.55 46.92
C PRO A 36 -16.67 37.15 47.55
N SER A 37 -17.58 36.94 48.51
CA SER A 37 -17.79 35.61 49.11
C SER A 37 -18.38 34.62 48.14
N VAL A 38 -19.33 35.03 47.31
CA VAL A 38 -19.95 34.19 46.27
C VAL A 38 -18.89 33.79 45.24
N LEU A 39 -18.08 34.73 44.78
CA LEU A 39 -16.98 34.46 43.84
C LEU A 39 -15.96 33.50 44.44
N ALA A 40 -15.55 33.68 45.69
CA ALA A 40 -14.62 32.79 46.36
C ALA A 40 -15.17 31.34 46.44
N ILE A 41 -16.46 31.19 46.79
CA ILE A 41 -17.10 29.87 46.84
C ILE A 41 -17.13 29.22 45.45
N SER A 42 -17.48 29.98 44.40
CA SER A 42 -17.48 29.48 43.03
C SER A 42 -16.09 29.06 42.57
N LEU A 43 -15.08 29.86 42.87
CA LEU A 43 -13.69 29.49 42.54
C LEU A 43 -13.24 28.22 43.29
N ILE A 44 -13.54 28.09 44.59
CA ILE A 44 -13.23 26.89 45.37
C ILE A 44 -13.89 25.65 44.72
N ASP A 45 -15.16 25.72 44.36
CA ASP A 45 -15.89 24.59 43.74
C ASP A 45 -15.27 24.12 42.44
N TRP A 46 -14.93 25.06 41.55
CA TRP A 46 -14.42 24.71 40.22
C TRP A 46 -12.91 24.42 40.21
N GLU A 47 -12.08 25.12 41.03
CA GLU A 47 -10.63 24.86 41.11
C GLU A 47 -10.29 23.52 41.75
N LEU A 48 -11.20 22.97 42.59
CA LEU A 48 -11.05 21.57 43.01
C LEU A 48 -11.03 20.59 41.85
N TRP A 49 -11.73 20.89 40.74
CA TRP A 49 -11.64 20.11 39.53
C TRP A 49 -10.31 20.25 38.81
N THR A 50 -9.65 21.40 38.89
CA THR A 50 -8.28 21.56 38.37
C THR A 50 -7.33 20.58 39.04
N LEU A 51 -7.48 20.33 40.33
CA LEU A 51 -6.67 19.38 41.09
C LEU A 51 -7.08 17.92 40.85
N LEU A 52 -8.36 17.66 40.69
CA LEU A 52 -8.89 16.28 40.53
C LEU A 52 -8.84 15.76 39.09
N SER A 53 -8.96 16.64 38.09
CA SER A 53 -9.00 16.23 36.70
C SER A 53 -7.80 15.42 36.21
N PRO A 54 -6.53 15.67 36.62
CA PRO A 54 -5.41 14.83 36.24
C PRO A 54 -5.55 13.38 36.71
N VAL A 55 -6.14 13.17 37.90
CA VAL A 55 -6.36 11.83 38.44
C VAL A 55 -7.43 11.11 37.60
N VAL A 56 -8.51 11.80 37.21
CA VAL A 56 -9.55 11.24 36.33
C VAL A 56 -8.96 10.88 34.96
N VAL A 57 -8.12 11.75 34.40
CA VAL A 57 -7.45 11.51 33.10
C VAL A 57 -6.53 10.30 33.18
N LEU A 58 -5.75 10.17 34.24
CA LEU A 58 -4.85 9.02 34.44
C LEU A 58 -5.65 7.73 34.58
N LEU A 59 -6.74 7.73 35.37
CA LEU A 59 -7.62 6.58 35.51
C LEU A 59 -8.27 6.21 34.19
N ALA A 60 -8.81 7.18 33.43
CA ALA A 60 -9.42 6.95 32.13
C ALA A 60 -8.43 6.39 31.10
N ALA A 61 -7.16 6.79 31.17
CA ALA A 61 -6.11 6.25 30.30
C ALA A 61 -5.69 4.83 30.67
N HIS A 62 -5.63 4.50 31.99
CA HIS A 62 -5.26 3.15 32.45
C HIS A 62 -6.39 2.13 32.34
N PHE A 63 -7.64 2.57 32.52
CA PHE A 63 -8.83 1.74 32.46
C PHE A 63 -9.77 2.22 31.35
N PRO A 64 -9.43 1.96 30.07
CA PRO A 64 -10.24 2.42 28.95
C PRO A 64 -11.56 1.64 28.86
N LEU A 65 -12.63 2.33 28.48
CA LEU A 65 -13.98 1.75 28.26
C LEU A 65 -14.07 1.00 26.90
N SER A 66 -12.98 0.42 26.45
CA SER A 66 -12.89 -0.34 25.20
C SER A 66 -12.76 -1.84 25.45
N PRO A 67 -13.28 -2.70 24.55
CA PRO A 67 -13.05 -4.15 24.65
C PRO A 67 -11.55 -4.50 24.63
N PRO A 68 -11.11 -5.57 25.31
CA PRO A 68 -11.90 -6.52 26.10
C PRO A 68 -12.15 -6.10 27.56
N ARG A 69 -11.56 -4.98 28.02
CA ARG A 69 -11.52 -4.57 29.44
C ARG A 69 -12.72 -3.71 29.90
N ARG A 70 -13.74 -3.54 29.06
CA ARG A 70 -14.87 -2.64 29.32
C ARG A 70 -15.55 -2.91 30.67
N ALA A 71 -15.84 -4.16 31.02
CA ALA A 71 -16.50 -4.50 32.28
C ALA A 71 -15.65 -4.11 33.50
N MET A 72 -14.36 -4.35 33.46
CA MET A 72 -13.42 -3.95 34.51
C MET A 72 -13.32 -2.43 34.64
N ALA A 73 -13.26 -1.72 33.51
CA ALA A 73 -13.24 -0.25 33.51
C ALA A 73 -14.50 0.33 34.16
N VAL A 74 -15.69 -0.18 33.80
CA VAL A 74 -16.96 0.25 34.40
C VAL A 74 -16.97 -0.05 35.91
N ALA A 75 -16.54 -1.24 36.34
CA ALA A 75 -16.45 -1.65 37.76
C ALA A 75 -15.51 -0.74 38.57
N ILE A 76 -14.51 -0.13 37.94
CA ILE A 76 -13.59 0.83 38.58
C ILE A 76 -14.16 2.26 38.54
N HIS A 77 -14.64 2.72 37.39
CA HIS A 77 -15.07 4.11 37.22
C HIS A 77 -16.34 4.44 38.01
N ILE A 78 -17.30 3.52 38.17
CA ILE A 78 -18.52 3.78 38.94
C ILE A 78 -18.21 4.10 40.41
N PRO A 79 -17.57 3.20 41.20
CA PRO A 79 -17.30 3.50 42.59
C PRO A 79 -16.33 4.69 42.74
N THR A 80 -15.35 4.82 41.85
CA THR A 80 -14.42 5.95 41.90
C THR A 80 -15.13 7.28 41.67
N SER A 81 -16.09 7.36 40.78
CA SER A 81 -16.88 8.59 40.55
C SER A 81 -17.68 8.98 41.77
N ILE A 82 -18.25 8.02 42.47
CA ILE A 82 -19.01 8.23 43.72
C ILE A 82 -18.08 8.73 44.85
N VAL A 83 -16.97 8.02 45.09
CA VAL A 83 -16.02 8.38 46.13
C VAL A 83 -15.40 9.74 45.86
N MET A 84 -15.03 10.03 44.62
CA MET A 84 -14.46 11.32 44.23
C MET A 84 -15.46 12.47 44.38
N ALA A 85 -16.73 12.24 43.99
CA ALA A 85 -17.79 13.23 44.17
C ALA A 85 -18.07 13.53 45.66
N ALA A 86 -18.15 12.48 46.48
CA ALA A 86 -18.33 12.66 47.92
C ALA A 86 -17.15 13.37 48.56
N GLY A 87 -15.91 12.95 48.20
CA GLY A 87 -14.67 13.55 48.69
C GLY A 87 -14.54 15.04 48.31
N LYS A 88 -14.88 15.39 47.05
CA LYS A 88 -14.89 16.77 46.60
C LYS A 88 -15.88 17.63 47.40
N LEU A 89 -17.12 17.15 47.63
CA LEU A 89 -18.15 17.87 48.40
C LEU A 89 -17.74 18.08 49.85
N VAL A 90 -17.10 17.08 50.47
CA VAL A 90 -16.53 17.22 51.83
C VAL A 90 -15.41 18.29 51.84
N ALA A 91 -14.43 18.20 50.90
CA ALA A 91 -13.35 19.17 50.78
C ALA A 91 -13.87 20.59 50.55
N GLU A 92 -14.82 20.76 49.62
CA GLU A 92 -15.49 22.04 49.37
C GLU A 92 -16.14 22.59 50.67
N SER A 93 -16.88 21.74 51.39
CA SER A 93 -17.57 22.15 52.61
C SER A 93 -16.63 22.59 53.72
N VAL A 94 -15.49 21.93 53.88
CA VAL A 94 -14.43 22.26 54.84
C VAL A 94 -13.75 23.57 54.46
N ILE A 95 -13.37 23.75 53.20
CA ILE A 95 -12.65 24.94 52.73
C ILE A 95 -13.60 26.16 52.80
N VAL A 96 -14.85 26.06 52.36
CA VAL A 96 -15.79 27.15 52.40
C VAL A 96 -16.07 27.59 53.81
N ARG A 97 -16.19 26.67 54.79
CA ARG A 97 -16.31 27.03 56.23
C ARG A 97 -15.10 27.76 56.76
N SER A 98 -13.91 27.35 56.42
CA SER A 98 -12.68 27.96 56.91
C SER A 98 -12.43 29.35 56.31
N VAL A 99 -12.79 29.57 55.03
CA VAL A 99 -12.49 30.80 54.30
C VAL A 99 -13.62 31.82 54.42
N VAL A 100 -14.88 31.40 54.35
CA VAL A 100 -16.06 32.32 54.27
C VAL A 100 -16.66 32.55 55.66
N ASN A 101 -16.32 31.72 56.66
CA ASN A 101 -16.78 31.82 58.06
C ASN A 101 -18.30 31.96 58.24
N ARG A 102 -19.14 31.48 57.31
CA ARG A 102 -20.57 31.55 57.32
C ARG A 102 -21.20 30.25 56.78
N GLY A 103 -22.14 29.72 57.54
CA GLY A 103 -23.09 28.69 57.22
C GLY A 103 -22.65 27.50 56.35
N ARG A 104 -23.36 26.39 56.44
CA ARG A 104 -23.15 25.22 55.58
C ARG A 104 -23.50 25.58 54.14
N PRO A 105 -22.66 25.31 53.15
CA PRO A 105 -23.11 25.46 51.77
C PRO A 105 -24.34 24.55 51.54
N PRO A 106 -25.32 24.98 50.72
CA PRO A 106 -26.43 24.12 50.38
C PRO A 106 -25.89 22.94 49.58
N SER A 107 -25.55 21.86 50.29
CA SER A 107 -25.12 20.59 49.70
C SER A 107 -26.36 19.81 49.30
N GLY A 108 -26.94 20.19 48.18
CA GLY A 108 -28.06 19.44 47.61
C GLY A 108 -27.56 18.22 46.85
N VAL A 109 -28.40 17.19 46.75
CA VAL A 109 -28.20 16.00 45.92
C VAL A 109 -27.82 16.40 44.49
N GLY A 110 -28.27 17.55 44.00
CA GLY A 110 -27.93 18.13 42.72
C GLY A 110 -26.42 18.35 42.48
N LYS A 111 -25.67 18.79 43.51
CA LYS A 111 -24.21 18.96 43.41
C LYS A 111 -23.47 17.63 43.25
N LEU A 112 -23.97 16.55 43.88
CA LEU A 112 -23.41 15.22 43.71
C LEU A 112 -23.53 14.75 42.25
N TYR A 113 -24.74 14.89 41.67
CA TYR A 113 -24.99 14.51 40.27
C TYR A 113 -24.14 15.33 39.32
N LEU A 114 -24.04 16.65 39.49
CA LEU A 114 -23.21 17.49 38.65
C LEU A 114 -21.71 17.09 38.72
N THR A 115 -21.21 16.79 39.91
CA THR A 115 -19.82 16.34 40.10
C THR A 115 -19.55 15.00 39.41
N MET A 116 -20.50 14.06 39.51
CA MET A 116 -20.40 12.79 38.78
C MET A 116 -20.48 13.00 37.26
N LEU A 117 -21.33 13.91 36.78
CA LEU A 117 -21.48 14.22 35.37
C LEU A 117 -20.16 14.78 34.80
N ILE A 118 -19.50 15.72 35.51
CA ILE A 118 -18.20 16.24 35.10
C ILE A 118 -17.13 15.14 35.05
N TYR A 119 -17.10 14.24 36.06
CA TYR A 119 -16.22 13.08 36.03
C TYR A 119 -16.39 12.26 34.74
N TRP A 120 -17.62 11.87 34.44
CA TRP A 120 -17.93 11.08 33.25
C TRP A 120 -17.70 11.83 31.93
N ALA A 121 -17.91 13.16 31.92
CA ALA A 121 -17.58 13.99 30.77
C ALA A 121 -16.06 14.00 30.50
N ILE A 122 -15.23 14.07 31.54
CA ILE A 122 -13.76 13.97 31.40
C ILE A 122 -13.39 12.59 30.88
N VAL A 123 -13.94 11.51 31.43
CA VAL A 123 -13.70 10.14 30.96
C VAL A 123 -14.08 10.01 29.49
N ALA A 124 -15.28 10.47 29.10
CA ALA A 124 -15.74 10.44 27.72
C ALA A 124 -14.82 11.22 26.77
N ALA A 125 -14.38 12.42 27.18
CA ALA A 125 -13.48 13.24 26.38
C ALA A 125 -12.12 12.57 26.17
N VAL A 126 -11.55 11.92 27.20
CA VAL A 126 -10.29 11.17 27.10
C VAL A 126 -10.45 9.98 26.15
N GLN A 127 -11.54 9.20 26.30
CA GLN A 127 -11.80 8.04 25.44
C GLN A 127 -12.00 8.45 23.98
N TYR A 128 -12.75 9.53 23.75
CA TYR A 128 -12.97 10.05 22.40
C TYR A 128 -11.66 10.54 21.74
N ALA A 129 -10.83 11.25 22.51
CA ALA A 129 -9.53 11.72 22.01
C ALA A 129 -8.61 10.54 21.64
N GLU A 130 -8.59 9.48 22.45
CA GLU A 130 -7.79 8.28 22.18
C GLU A 130 -8.32 7.50 20.98
N GLN A 131 -9.64 7.32 20.87
CA GLN A 131 -10.26 6.70 19.69
C GLN A 131 -9.93 7.46 18.40
N ARG A 132 -10.04 8.79 18.42
CA ARG A 132 -9.67 9.63 17.28
C ARG A 132 -8.18 9.50 16.91
N ARG A 133 -7.31 9.41 17.92
CA ARG A 133 -5.88 9.23 17.69
C ARG A 133 -5.60 7.90 16.99
N VAL A 134 -6.14 6.79 17.52
CA VAL A 134 -5.99 5.45 16.94
C VAL A 134 -6.59 5.37 15.53
N SER A 135 -7.76 6.00 15.30
CA SER A 135 -8.37 6.04 13.97
C SER A 135 -7.49 6.77 12.95
N ARG A 136 -6.95 7.93 13.31
CA ARG A 136 -6.01 8.68 12.46
C ARG A 136 -4.73 7.92 12.15
N GLU A 137 -4.16 7.24 13.15
CA GLU A 137 -2.95 6.42 12.94
C GLU A 137 -3.23 5.29 11.94
N ARG A 138 -4.41 4.64 12.03
CA ARG A 138 -4.84 3.61 11.09
C ARG A 138 -5.07 4.15 9.67
N GLU A 139 -5.71 5.31 9.54
CA GLU A 139 -5.93 5.97 8.24
C GLU A 139 -4.60 6.33 7.57
N LEU A 140 -3.66 6.90 8.31
CA LEU A 140 -2.32 7.22 7.80
C LEU A 140 -1.55 5.96 7.39
N PHE A 141 -1.64 4.89 8.18
CA PHE A 141 -1.00 3.62 7.86
C PHE A 141 -1.61 2.98 6.60
N ALA A 142 -2.94 2.97 6.47
CA ALA A 142 -3.63 2.47 5.28
C ALA A 142 -3.23 3.26 4.03
N SER A 143 -3.23 4.59 4.09
CA SER A 143 -2.79 5.46 2.98
C SER A 143 -1.32 5.23 2.59
N HIS A 144 -0.45 5.00 3.57
CA HIS A 144 0.95 4.68 3.30
C HIS A 144 1.10 3.33 2.57
N LEU A 145 0.36 2.32 3.02
CA LEU A 145 0.36 0.99 2.41
C LEU A 145 -0.19 1.02 0.97
N GLU A 146 -1.26 1.78 0.72
CA GLU A 146 -1.80 2.01 -0.62
C GLU A 146 -0.77 2.67 -1.55
N ALA A 147 -0.05 3.68 -1.05
CA ALA A 147 1.00 4.35 -1.81
C ALA A 147 2.19 3.41 -2.12
N GLU A 148 2.59 2.55 -1.19
CA GLU A 148 3.62 1.54 -1.43
C GLU A 148 3.16 0.49 -2.45
N LEU A 149 1.91 0.03 -2.34
CA LEU A 149 1.33 -0.91 -3.30
C LEU A 149 1.30 -0.32 -4.71
N ALA A 150 0.85 0.93 -4.85
CA ALA A 150 0.84 1.63 -6.14
C ALA A 150 2.25 1.80 -6.72
N ARG A 151 3.25 2.11 -5.89
CA ARG A 151 4.66 2.18 -6.32
C ARG A 151 5.18 0.83 -6.79
N ALA A 152 4.90 -0.24 -6.02
CA ALA A 152 5.30 -1.60 -6.39
C ALA A 152 4.63 -2.06 -7.69
N GLN A 153 3.37 -1.71 -7.92
CA GLN A 153 2.66 -1.97 -9.17
C GLN A 153 3.29 -1.23 -10.35
N VAL A 154 3.59 0.06 -10.20
CA VAL A 154 4.28 0.86 -11.23
C VAL A 154 5.68 0.32 -11.50
N GLU A 155 6.40 -0.13 -10.50
CA GLU A 155 7.72 -0.72 -10.67
C GLU A 155 7.66 -2.09 -11.34
N ALA A 156 6.68 -2.93 -10.99
CA ALA A 156 6.40 -4.20 -11.67
C ALA A 156 6.05 -3.98 -13.15
N LEU A 157 5.20 -3.00 -13.44
CA LEU A 157 4.84 -2.60 -14.81
C LEU A 157 6.06 -2.09 -15.59
N ARG A 158 6.93 -1.27 -14.97
CA ARG A 158 8.20 -0.83 -15.59
C ARG A 158 9.16 -1.97 -15.88
N MET A 159 9.17 -3.02 -15.05
CA MET A 159 10.01 -4.20 -15.32
C MET A 159 9.47 -5.08 -16.45
N GLN A 160 8.17 -5.06 -16.73
CA GLN A 160 7.57 -5.76 -17.87
C GLN A 160 7.89 -5.08 -19.21
N LEU A 161 7.98 -3.76 -19.22
CA LEU A 161 8.43 -2.97 -20.35
C LEU A 161 9.95 -2.80 -20.27
N ASN A 162 10.72 -3.50 -21.10
CA ASN A 162 12.18 -3.31 -21.14
C ASN A 162 12.51 -1.84 -21.47
N PRO A 163 12.94 -0.99 -20.48
CA PRO A 163 13.15 0.44 -20.70
C PRO A 163 14.18 0.71 -21.79
N HIS A 164 15.18 -0.13 -21.89
CA HIS A 164 16.23 -0.02 -22.88
C HIS A 164 15.71 -0.28 -24.32
N PHE A 165 14.77 -1.22 -24.48
CA PHE A 165 14.09 -1.42 -25.76
C PHE A 165 13.28 -0.19 -26.15
N LEU A 166 12.50 0.35 -25.21
CA LEU A 166 11.66 1.53 -25.43
C LEU A 166 12.50 2.76 -25.86
N PHE A 167 13.56 3.08 -25.11
CA PHE A 167 14.46 4.18 -25.46
C PHE A 167 15.11 3.99 -26.83
N ASN A 168 15.59 2.79 -27.14
CA ASN A 168 16.21 2.50 -28.42
C ASN A 168 15.20 2.58 -29.58
N THR A 169 13.95 2.16 -29.38
CA THR A 169 12.90 2.27 -30.38
C THR A 169 12.53 3.71 -30.64
N LEU A 170 12.35 4.53 -29.59
CA LEU A 170 12.07 5.96 -29.74
C LEU A 170 13.20 6.71 -30.44
N ASN A 171 14.46 6.39 -30.15
CA ASN A 171 15.61 6.96 -30.84
C ASN A 171 15.65 6.55 -32.32
N ALA A 172 15.30 5.31 -32.64
CA ALA A 172 15.21 4.86 -34.03
C ALA A 172 14.08 5.59 -34.79
N ILE A 173 12.88 5.74 -34.18
CA ILE A 173 11.79 6.53 -34.75
C ILE A 173 12.23 7.98 -34.98
N ALA A 174 12.89 8.62 -34.00
CA ALA A 174 13.40 9.99 -34.17
C ALA A 174 14.44 10.12 -35.29
N GLY A 175 15.24 9.08 -35.55
CA GLY A 175 16.13 9.00 -36.70
C GLY A 175 15.34 8.90 -38.02
N LEU A 176 14.42 7.94 -38.10
CA LEU A 176 13.56 7.70 -39.27
C LEU A 176 12.70 8.90 -39.65
N MET A 177 12.23 9.69 -38.69
CA MET A 177 11.46 10.93 -38.97
C MET A 177 12.19 11.93 -39.87
N ARG A 178 13.52 11.84 -40.00
CA ARG A 178 14.33 12.68 -40.86
C ARG A 178 14.63 12.08 -42.22
N GLU A 179 14.56 10.73 -42.33
CA GLU A 179 15.01 9.99 -43.53
C GLU A 179 13.81 9.32 -44.23
N ASP A 180 12.87 8.78 -43.47
CA ASP A 180 11.70 8.04 -43.98
C ASP A 180 10.54 8.17 -42.98
N VAL A 181 9.69 9.18 -43.21
CA VAL A 181 8.54 9.51 -42.33
C VAL A 181 7.51 8.37 -42.29
N GLU A 182 7.32 7.68 -43.41
CA GLU A 182 6.35 6.59 -43.50
C GLU A 182 6.80 5.39 -42.67
N ALA A 183 8.07 5.02 -42.73
CA ALA A 183 8.66 4.00 -41.84
C ALA A 183 8.62 4.40 -40.36
N ALA A 184 8.78 5.69 -40.04
CA ALA A 184 8.66 6.19 -38.68
C ALA A 184 7.22 6.04 -38.15
N ASP A 185 6.20 6.38 -38.93
CA ASP A 185 4.79 6.25 -38.57
C ASP A 185 4.39 4.79 -38.37
N VAL A 186 4.82 3.88 -39.26
CA VAL A 186 4.60 2.44 -39.10
C VAL A 186 5.24 1.92 -37.81
N MET A 187 6.48 2.31 -37.53
CA MET A 187 7.19 1.88 -36.32
C MET A 187 6.54 2.42 -35.03
N LEU A 188 6.02 3.65 -35.05
CA LEU A 188 5.28 4.25 -33.94
C LEU A 188 3.95 3.53 -33.70
N ALA A 189 3.22 3.18 -34.75
CA ALA A 189 1.98 2.41 -34.66
C ALA A 189 2.24 1.01 -34.08
N GLN A 190 3.29 0.33 -34.54
CA GLN A 190 3.72 -0.98 -34.02
C GLN A 190 4.10 -0.91 -32.54
N LEU A 191 4.80 0.15 -32.12
CA LEU A 191 5.14 0.37 -30.72
C LEU A 191 3.89 0.57 -29.86
N GLY A 192 2.92 1.36 -30.36
CA GLY A 192 1.63 1.56 -29.67
C GLY A 192 0.83 0.27 -29.50
N GLU A 193 0.80 -0.59 -30.56
CA GLU A 193 0.16 -1.90 -30.50
C GLU A 193 0.85 -2.84 -29.52
N LEU A 194 2.19 -2.88 -29.51
CA LEU A 194 2.98 -3.68 -28.58
C LEU A 194 2.70 -3.30 -27.12
N LEU A 195 2.67 -2.01 -26.82
CA LEU A 195 2.38 -1.51 -25.48
C LEU A 195 0.96 -1.86 -25.05
N ARG A 196 -0.04 -1.69 -25.93
CA ARG A 196 -1.43 -2.03 -25.65
C ARG A 196 -1.60 -3.50 -25.37
N SER A 197 -1.05 -4.37 -26.24
CA SER A 197 -1.16 -5.82 -26.08
C SER A 197 -0.47 -6.33 -24.81
N THR A 198 0.60 -5.68 -24.35
CA THR A 198 1.25 -6.00 -23.08
C THR A 198 0.33 -5.68 -21.88
N LEU A 199 -0.42 -4.57 -21.96
CA LEU A 199 -1.38 -4.17 -20.92
C LEU A 199 -2.64 -5.07 -20.93
N ASP A 200 -3.14 -5.43 -22.12
CA ASP A 200 -4.36 -6.27 -22.27
C ASP A 200 -4.14 -7.72 -21.78
N THR A 201 -2.89 -8.15 -21.71
CA THR A 201 -2.50 -9.49 -21.24
C THR A 201 -2.24 -9.54 -19.74
N GLU A 202 -2.36 -8.39 -19.03
CA GLU A 202 -2.12 -8.30 -17.60
C GLU A 202 -3.12 -9.18 -16.83
N GLY A 203 -2.59 -10.01 -15.93
CA GLY A 203 -3.40 -10.93 -15.11
C GLY A 203 -3.67 -12.30 -15.73
N LYS A 204 -3.33 -12.56 -16.99
CA LYS A 204 -3.45 -13.89 -17.60
C LYS A 204 -2.13 -14.65 -17.39
N PRO A 205 -2.12 -15.77 -16.64
CA PRO A 205 -0.88 -16.53 -16.43
C PRO A 205 -0.40 -17.25 -17.68
N GLU A 206 -1.33 -17.69 -18.54
CA GLU A 206 -1.07 -18.42 -19.78
C GLU A 206 -1.96 -17.87 -20.92
N VAL A 207 -1.44 -17.91 -22.15
CA VAL A 207 -2.13 -17.51 -23.39
C VAL A 207 -1.89 -18.57 -24.48
N PRO A 208 -2.73 -18.65 -25.53
CA PRO A 208 -2.44 -19.48 -26.71
C PRO A 208 -1.10 -19.06 -27.36
N LEU A 209 -0.32 -20.03 -27.87
CA LEU A 209 0.92 -19.74 -28.58
C LEU A 209 0.71 -18.77 -29.75
N ALA A 210 -0.43 -18.87 -30.44
CA ALA A 210 -0.77 -17.95 -31.51
C ALA A 210 -0.82 -16.48 -31.06
N GLU A 211 -1.29 -16.21 -29.82
CA GLU A 211 -1.32 -14.86 -29.23
C GLU A 211 0.09 -14.39 -28.86
N GLU A 212 0.88 -15.25 -28.22
CA GLU A 212 2.30 -14.99 -27.91
C GLU A 212 3.11 -14.70 -29.19
N MET A 213 2.88 -15.48 -30.25
CA MET A 213 3.55 -15.29 -31.55
C MET A 213 3.11 -14.00 -32.25
N ARG A 214 1.88 -13.53 -32.09
CA ARG A 214 1.42 -12.25 -32.65
C ARG A 214 2.20 -11.10 -32.01
N TRP A 215 2.28 -11.09 -30.66
CA TRP A 215 3.07 -10.12 -29.91
C TRP A 215 4.54 -10.15 -30.35
N LEU A 216 5.10 -11.35 -30.44
CA LEU A 216 6.50 -11.55 -30.82
C LEU A 216 6.79 -11.04 -32.24
N ARG A 217 5.87 -11.24 -33.20
CA ARG A 217 6.00 -10.73 -34.58
C ARG A 217 6.05 -9.20 -34.62
N THR A 218 5.19 -8.52 -33.85
CA THR A 218 5.21 -7.05 -33.73
C THR A 218 6.55 -6.57 -33.15
N TYR A 219 7.01 -7.19 -32.07
CA TYR A 219 8.32 -6.91 -31.48
C TYR A 219 9.48 -7.09 -32.49
N LEU A 220 9.48 -8.20 -33.21
CA LEU A 220 10.51 -8.52 -34.20
C LEU A 220 10.49 -7.56 -35.40
N ALA A 221 9.32 -7.11 -35.85
CA ALA A 221 9.18 -6.13 -36.92
C ALA A 221 9.84 -4.79 -36.51
N ILE A 222 9.61 -4.33 -35.28
CA ILE A 222 10.29 -3.15 -34.75
C ILE A 222 11.81 -3.33 -34.76
N GLN A 223 12.33 -4.50 -34.35
CA GLN A 223 13.76 -4.80 -34.36
C GLN A 223 14.33 -4.87 -35.77
N GLN A 224 13.57 -5.42 -36.74
CA GLN A 224 13.99 -5.45 -38.14
C GLN A 224 14.09 -4.02 -38.75
N THR A 225 13.11 -3.16 -38.48
CA THR A 225 13.17 -1.77 -38.92
C THR A 225 14.39 -1.06 -38.32
N ARG A 226 14.68 -1.31 -37.02
CA ARG A 226 15.83 -0.70 -36.35
C ARG A 226 17.18 -1.15 -36.88
N PHE A 227 17.36 -2.44 -37.13
CA PHE A 227 18.64 -3.03 -37.54
C PHE A 227 18.78 -3.16 -39.04
N GLY A 228 17.70 -2.93 -39.79
CA GLY A 228 17.65 -3.03 -41.24
C GLY A 228 18.01 -4.42 -41.78
N PRO A 229 18.63 -4.52 -42.94
CA PRO A 229 18.95 -5.78 -43.60
C PRO A 229 19.98 -6.66 -42.86
N ARG A 230 20.58 -6.10 -41.80
CA ARG A 230 21.53 -6.83 -40.95
C ARG A 230 20.83 -7.91 -40.09
N LEU A 231 19.58 -7.72 -39.70
CA LEU A 231 18.83 -8.68 -38.90
C LEU A 231 17.84 -9.47 -39.77
N ARG A 232 18.13 -10.75 -39.97
CA ARG A 232 17.23 -11.71 -40.61
C ARG A 232 16.47 -12.50 -39.54
N ILE A 233 15.17 -12.69 -39.78
CA ILE A 233 14.29 -13.44 -38.87
C ILE A 233 13.63 -14.55 -39.64
N ALA A 234 13.70 -15.77 -39.14
CA ALA A 234 13.04 -16.93 -39.66
C ALA A 234 12.09 -17.50 -38.61
N ILE A 235 10.81 -17.57 -38.92
CA ILE A 235 9.76 -18.12 -38.01
C ILE A 235 9.11 -19.29 -38.69
N ASP A 236 9.17 -20.45 -38.04
CA ASP A 236 8.57 -21.69 -38.55
C ASP A 236 7.81 -22.38 -37.38
N VAL A 237 6.51 -22.11 -37.30
CA VAL A 237 5.59 -22.64 -36.29
C VAL A 237 4.60 -23.58 -36.97
N ALA A 238 4.53 -24.82 -36.48
CA ALA A 238 3.58 -25.79 -37.04
C ALA A 238 2.14 -25.37 -36.71
N ASP A 239 1.23 -25.57 -37.65
CA ASP A 239 -0.15 -25.12 -37.55
C ASP A 239 -0.89 -25.69 -36.32
N ASP A 240 -0.54 -26.90 -35.91
CA ASP A 240 -1.12 -27.58 -34.75
C ASP A 240 -0.67 -27.03 -33.38
N CYS A 241 0.31 -26.15 -33.37
CA CYS A 241 0.87 -25.58 -32.12
C CYS A 241 0.08 -24.37 -31.58
N GLY A 242 -0.69 -23.67 -32.43
CA GLY A 242 -1.29 -22.36 -32.15
C GLY A 242 -2.15 -22.30 -30.89
N ASP A 243 -2.95 -23.30 -30.61
CA ASP A 243 -3.90 -23.36 -29.49
C ASP A 243 -3.27 -23.85 -28.18
N THR A 244 -1.99 -24.22 -28.21
CA THR A 244 -1.30 -24.68 -27.01
C THR A 244 -1.02 -23.51 -26.06
N LEU A 245 -1.43 -23.65 -24.79
CA LEU A 245 -1.21 -22.64 -23.78
C LEU A 245 0.28 -22.54 -23.41
N VAL A 246 0.77 -21.31 -23.39
CA VAL A 246 2.14 -20.96 -22.97
C VAL A 246 2.08 -19.83 -21.94
N PRO A 247 3.06 -19.71 -21.04
CA PRO A 247 3.09 -18.58 -20.12
C PRO A 247 3.21 -17.26 -20.87
N THR A 248 2.44 -16.29 -20.49
CA THR A 248 2.38 -14.97 -21.14
C THR A 248 3.76 -14.32 -21.20
N LEU A 249 4.17 -13.81 -22.38
CA LEU A 249 5.47 -13.15 -22.60
C LEU A 249 6.69 -14.03 -22.25
N ILE A 250 6.57 -15.36 -22.43
CA ILE A 250 7.65 -16.30 -22.11
C ILE A 250 8.76 -16.29 -23.17
N LEU A 251 8.42 -16.02 -24.43
CA LEU A 251 9.36 -15.99 -25.55
C LEU A 251 10.15 -14.68 -25.61
N GLN A 252 9.59 -13.59 -25.09
CA GLN A 252 10.23 -12.28 -25.13
C GLN A 252 11.66 -12.29 -24.59
N PRO A 253 11.93 -12.69 -23.32
CA PRO A 253 13.28 -12.64 -22.77
C PRO A 253 14.26 -13.56 -23.50
N ILE A 254 13.77 -14.63 -24.13
CA ILE A 254 14.58 -15.58 -24.89
C ILE A 254 15.00 -14.93 -26.21
N VAL A 255 14.05 -14.33 -26.94
CA VAL A 255 14.30 -13.65 -28.21
C VAL A 255 15.12 -12.37 -28.02
N GLU A 256 14.83 -11.58 -26.97
CA GLU A 256 15.66 -10.43 -26.62
C GLU A 256 17.12 -10.83 -26.37
N ASN A 257 17.32 -11.97 -25.70
CA ASN A 257 18.64 -12.49 -25.44
C ASN A 257 19.36 -12.91 -26.73
N ALA A 258 18.65 -13.56 -27.66
CA ALA A 258 19.17 -13.93 -28.97
C ALA A 258 19.57 -12.71 -29.80
N ILE A 259 18.74 -11.65 -29.82
CA ILE A 259 19.06 -10.41 -30.52
C ILE A 259 20.24 -9.69 -29.86
N ARG A 260 20.23 -9.55 -28.51
CA ARG A 260 21.25 -8.80 -27.80
C ARG A 260 22.62 -9.48 -27.84
N HIS A 261 22.68 -10.78 -27.62
CA HIS A 261 23.94 -11.52 -27.52
C HIS A 261 24.36 -12.20 -28.82
N GLY A 262 23.37 -12.61 -29.63
CA GLY A 262 23.67 -13.26 -30.91
C GLY A 262 23.98 -12.27 -32.03
N PHE A 263 23.29 -11.12 -32.05
CA PHE A 263 23.39 -10.20 -33.17
C PHE A 263 24.17 -8.92 -32.84
N SER A 264 23.88 -8.25 -31.69
CA SER A 264 24.44 -6.92 -31.41
C SER A 264 25.95 -6.93 -31.11
N VAL A 265 26.50 -8.09 -30.75
CA VAL A 265 27.95 -8.27 -30.39
C VAL A 265 28.78 -8.65 -31.58
N THR A 266 28.18 -9.20 -32.64
CA THR A 266 28.92 -9.66 -33.84
C THR A 266 28.79 -8.65 -34.99
N PRO A 267 29.92 -8.17 -35.57
CA PRO A 267 29.83 -7.35 -36.76
C PRO A 267 29.31 -8.16 -37.96
N GLY A 268 28.35 -7.59 -38.70
CA GLY A 268 27.82 -8.23 -39.91
C GLY A 268 26.32 -8.62 -39.79
N PRO A 269 25.78 -9.26 -40.83
CA PRO A 269 24.42 -9.80 -40.81
C PRO A 269 24.31 -11.02 -39.91
N GLY A 270 23.21 -11.18 -39.23
CA GLY A 270 22.89 -12.34 -38.39
C GLY A 270 21.44 -12.76 -38.52
N CYS A 271 21.17 -14.03 -38.20
CA CYS A 271 19.84 -14.61 -38.25
C CYS A 271 19.39 -15.04 -36.85
N VAL A 272 18.12 -14.73 -36.50
CA VAL A 272 17.42 -15.32 -35.39
C VAL A 272 16.31 -16.21 -35.93
N SER A 273 16.35 -17.50 -35.59
CA SER A 273 15.34 -18.46 -36.02
C SER A 273 14.48 -18.91 -34.83
N ILE A 274 13.19 -19.02 -35.04
CA ILE A 274 12.21 -19.45 -34.04
C ILE A 274 11.42 -20.61 -34.66
N THR A 275 11.48 -21.78 -34.04
CA THR A 275 10.71 -22.92 -34.47
C THR A 275 9.83 -23.46 -33.37
N ALA A 276 8.60 -23.88 -33.66
CA ALA A 276 7.73 -24.50 -32.68
C ALA A 276 7.10 -25.78 -33.26
N ARG A 277 7.20 -26.87 -32.52
CA ARG A 277 6.70 -28.22 -32.92
C ARG A 277 6.12 -28.94 -31.70
N LYS A 278 5.07 -29.71 -31.90
CA LYS A 278 4.61 -30.72 -30.92
C LYS A 278 5.41 -31.99 -31.09
N THR A 279 5.99 -32.51 -30.00
CA THR A 279 6.77 -33.73 -30.00
C THR A 279 6.49 -34.54 -28.75
N ALA A 280 5.97 -35.76 -28.92
CA ALA A 280 5.74 -36.69 -27.79
C ALA A 280 4.98 -36.09 -26.59
N GLY A 281 3.90 -35.33 -26.87
CA GLY A 281 3.07 -34.71 -25.82
C GLY A 281 3.61 -33.44 -25.22
N ALA A 282 4.73 -32.91 -25.70
CA ALA A 282 5.31 -31.63 -25.32
C ALA A 282 5.32 -30.66 -26.52
N LEU A 283 5.13 -29.38 -26.21
CA LEU A 283 5.41 -28.28 -27.13
C LEU A 283 6.88 -27.90 -26.99
N ARG A 284 7.65 -28.08 -28.05
CA ARG A 284 9.06 -27.64 -28.13
C ARG A 284 9.13 -26.35 -28.92
N ILE A 285 9.77 -25.33 -28.34
CA ILE A 285 10.07 -24.07 -29.01
C ILE A 285 11.58 -23.86 -28.94
N ASP A 286 12.22 -23.77 -30.11
CA ASP A 286 13.62 -23.49 -30.25
C ASP A 286 13.84 -22.08 -30.77
N VAL A 287 14.64 -21.28 -30.06
CA VAL A 287 15.13 -19.98 -30.51
C VAL A 287 16.62 -20.06 -30.69
N ALA A 288 17.10 -19.87 -31.92
CA ALA A 288 18.51 -19.95 -32.23
C ALA A 288 19.03 -18.67 -32.87
N ASP A 289 20.23 -18.27 -32.50
CA ASP A 289 20.99 -17.17 -33.09
C ASP A 289 22.30 -17.66 -33.77
N GLU A 290 22.92 -16.78 -34.56
CA GLU A 290 24.21 -17.01 -35.24
C GLU A 290 25.37 -16.24 -34.57
N GLY A 291 25.23 -15.89 -33.28
CA GLY A 291 26.23 -15.15 -32.52
C GLY A 291 27.49 -15.97 -32.14
N PRO A 292 28.27 -15.47 -31.18
CA PRO A 292 29.50 -16.13 -30.76
C PRO A 292 29.30 -17.42 -29.96
N GLY A 293 28.05 -17.78 -29.65
CA GLY A 293 27.67 -18.90 -28.80
C GLY A 293 27.53 -18.52 -27.32
N ALA A 294 27.03 -19.46 -26.53
CA ALA A 294 26.86 -19.27 -25.10
C ALA A 294 28.21 -19.41 -24.36
N PRO A 295 28.63 -18.42 -23.54
CA PRO A 295 29.83 -18.53 -22.74
C PRO A 295 29.71 -19.69 -21.73
N GLN A 296 30.78 -20.42 -21.50
CA GLN A 296 30.81 -21.46 -20.45
C GLN A 296 31.66 -20.97 -19.26
N PRO A 297 31.16 -20.98 -18.02
CA PRO A 297 29.79 -21.32 -17.63
C PRO A 297 28.77 -20.25 -18.07
N ILE A 298 27.54 -20.68 -18.39
CA ILE A 298 26.48 -19.79 -18.82
C ILE A 298 26.13 -18.83 -17.68
N ARG A 299 26.40 -17.55 -17.90
CA ARG A 299 25.97 -16.49 -16.96
C ARG A 299 24.54 -16.07 -17.31
N GLU A 300 23.59 -16.66 -16.61
CA GLU A 300 22.17 -16.31 -16.79
C GLU A 300 21.86 -14.90 -16.29
N GLY A 301 21.37 -14.04 -17.17
CA GLY A 301 20.81 -12.74 -16.81
C GLY A 301 19.46 -12.89 -16.08
N LEU A 302 18.95 -11.77 -15.56
CA LEU A 302 17.67 -11.72 -14.84
C LEU A 302 16.51 -12.30 -15.66
N GLY A 303 16.44 -12.03 -16.97
CA GLY A 303 15.36 -12.51 -17.85
C GLY A 303 15.26 -14.03 -17.88
N LEU A 304 16.35 -14.75 -18.15
CA LEU A 304 16.36 -16.21 -18.19
C LEU A 304 16.09 -16.86 -16.83
N ARG A 305 16.59 -16.26 -15.74
CA ARG A 305 16.28 -16.72 -14.38
C ARG A 305 14.79 -16.57 -14.07
N ASN A 306 14.20 -15.45 -14.41
CA ASN A 306 12.77 -15.21 -14.23
C ASN A 306 11.92 -16.19 -15.06
N THR A 307 12.32 -16.44 -16.32
CA THR A 307 11.71 -17.46 -17.17
C THR A 307 11.71 -18.83 -16.50
N ARG A 308 12.87 -19.29 -15.98
CA ARG A 308 12.97 -20.59 -15.29
C ARG A 308 12.13 -20.65 -14.02
N SER A 309 12.13 -19.57 -13.21
CA SER A 309 11.32 -19.48 -11.99
C SER A 309 9.84 -19.57 -12.30
N ARG A 310 9.39 -18.90 -13.35
CA ARG A 310 8.00 -18.92 -13.82
C ARG A 310 7.58 -20.30 -14.36
N LEU A 311 8.47 -20.98 -15.10
CA LEU A 311 8.24 -22.35 -15.56
C LEU A 311 8.07 -23.32 -14.37
N ARG A 312 8.92 -23.20 -13.37
CA ARG A 312 8.81 -24.03 -12.15
C ARG A 312 7.50 -23.77 -11.39
N ALA A 313 7.07 -22.51 -11.30
CA ALA A 313 5.83 -22.14 -10.61
C ALA A 313 4.60 -22.72 -11.33
N LEU A 314 4.53 -22.64 -12.67
CA LEU A 314 3.36 -23.06 -13.45
C LEU A 314 3.34 -24.57 -13.77
N TYR A 315 4.49 -25.16 -14.05
CA TYR A 315 4.58 -26.54 -14.56
C TYR A 315 5.35 -27.49 -13.65
N ARG A 316 5.90 -27.02 -12.52
CA ARG A 316 6.75 -27.82 -11.62
C ARG A 316 7.94 -28.44 -12.38
N SER A 317 7.88 -29.77 -12.63
CA SER A 317 8.92 -30.50 -13.41
C SER A 317 8.56 -30.66 -14.89
N GLY A 318 7.36 -30.24 -15.32
CA GLY A 318 6.88 -30.44 -16.71
C GLY A 318 7.35 -29.39 -17.71
N GLY A 319 7.95 -28.28 -17.27
CA GLY A 319 8.47 -27.22 -18.14
C GLY A 319 9.99 -27.07 -17.96
N SER A 320 10.73 -26.95 -19.07
CA SER A 320 12.18 -26.75 -19.05
C SER A 320 12.66 -25.69 -20.03
N LEU A 321 13.75 -24.99 -19.65
CA LEU A 321 14.49 -24.10 -20.54
C LEU A 321 15.95 -24.50 -20.54
N VAL A 322 16.47 -24.91 -21.68
CA VAL A 322 17.88 -25.25 -21.89
C VAL A 322 18.52 -24.23 -22.81
N VAL A 323 19.61 -23.64 -22.41
CA VAL A 323 20.42 -22.72 -23.23
C VAL A 323 21.79 -23.39 -23.47
N GLN A 324 22.18 -23.46 -24.71
CA GLN A 324 23.46 -24.13 -25.08
C GLN A 324 24.04 -23.52 -26.37
N SER A 325 25.33 -23.69 -26.60
CA SER A 325 25.91 -23.39 -27.89
C SER A 325 25.34 -24.33 -28.95
N ARG A 326 25.16 -23.84 -30.18
CA ARG A 326 24.68 -24.69 -31.29
C ARG A 326 25.70 -25.78 -31.61
N PRO A 327 25.26 -27.05 -31.79
CA PRO A 327 26.18 -28.16 -32.14
C PRO A 327 26.83 -28.00 -33.51
N GLU A 328 26.16 -27.33 -34.44
CA GLU A 328 26.52 -27.28 -35.86
C GLU A 328 27.22 -25.98 -36.27
N GLY A 329 27.76 -25.20 -35.33
CA GLY A 329 28.47 -23.97 -35.67
C GLY A 329 28.43 -22.86 -34.65
N ARG A 330 28.47 -21.62 -35.12
CA ARG A 330 28.38 -20.43 -34.27
C ARG A 330 26.93 -20.20 -33.82
N GLY A 331 26.77 -19.72 -32.59
CA GLY A 331 25.49 -19.26 -32.07
C GLY A 331 25.00 -19.99 -30.85
N THR A 332 23.88 -19.52 -30.33
CA THR A 332 23.22 -20.08 -29.16
C THR A 332 21.86 -20.69 -29.55
N LEU A 333 21.52 -21.81 -28.93
CA LEU A 333 20.20 -22.42 -28.98
C LEU A 333 19.56 -22.36 -27.60
N SER A 334 18.43 -21.69 -27.52
CA SER A 334 17.55 -21.68 -26.35
C SER A 334 16.34 -22.57 -26.65
N ARG A 335 16.22 -23.70 -25.97
CA ARG A 335 15.15 -24.69 -26.13
C ARG A 335 14.21 -24.61 -24.95
N LEU A 336 12.93 -24.37 -25.24
CA LEU A 336 11.83 -24.36 -24.30
C LEU A 336 10.94 -25.58 -24.56
N ASP A 337 10.83 -26.48 -23.59
CA ASP A 337 9.88 -27.60 -23.61
C ASP A 337 8.76 -27.35 -22.60
N LEU A 338 7.49 -27.41 -23.05
CA LEU A 338 6.30 -27.19 -22.27
C LEU A 338 5.31 -28.36 -22.43
N PRO A 339 4.55 -28.75 -21.39
CA PRO A 339 3.50 -29.73 -21.54
C PRO A 339 2.39 -29.17 -22.45
N VAL A 340 1.84 -29.98 -23.36
CA VAL A 340 0.74 -29.59 -24.20
C VAL A 340 -0.53 -29.43 -23.35
N ARG A 341 -1.03 -28.21 -23.27
CA ARG A 341 -2.31 -27.83 -22.64
C ARG A 341 -3.10 -27.00 -23.64
N THR A 342 -4.42 -27.16 -23.70
CA THR A 342 -5.32 -26.35 -24.52
C THR A 342 -6.37 -25.69 -23.62
N ALA A 343 -6.92 -24.57 -24.03
CA ALA A 343 -7.95 -23.83 -23.29
C ALA A 343 -9.21 -24.67 -22.98
N SER A 344 -9.44 -25.75 -23.72
CA SER A 344 -10.56 -26.66 -23.52
C SER A 344 -10.29 -27.77 -22.49
N SER A 345 -9.12 -27.82 -21.88
CA SER A 345 -8.73 -28.84 -20.88
C SER A 345 -8.68 -28.33 -19.45
N THR A 346 -9.17 -27.11 -19.21
CA THR A 346 -9.33 -26.50 -17.88
C THR A 346 -10.80 -26.33 -17.56
#